data_0be3400f61a7c4e9da44f436e84e596b
#
_entry.id   0be3400f61a7c4e9da44f436e84e596b
#
_cell.length_a   1.000
_cell.length_b   1.000
_cell.length_c   1.000
_cell.angle_alpha   90.00
_cell.angle_beta   90.00
_cell.angle_gamma   90.00
#
_symmetry.space_group_name_H-M   'P 1'
#
loop_
_entity.id
_entity.type
_entity.pdbx_description
1 polymer ?
#
loop_
_entity_poly.entity_id
_entity_poly.type
_entity_poly.pdbx_seq_one_letter_code
_entity_poly.pdbx_strand_id
1 'polypeptide(L)'
;MEITLVRANIQDAKNLWKMHIAAFQVLYAKYKDTETSPATEPLWKVVMRLEQPDTYYYYIKVEDSIVGAVRVVDTKEPNKCKRISPIFIMKEFRGRGYAQQAIQLAEEIHGSSGWELDTILQEKGNCHLYEKLGYKQTGETKVVNERMTLVFY
;
A
#
# COMPACT_ATOMS: atom_id res chain seq x y z
N MET A 1 -8.81 12.33 -14.35
CA MET A 1 -8.18 11.32 -15.21
C MET A 1 -8.33 9.94 -14.59
N GLU A 2 -8.64 8.97 -15.40
CA GLU A 2 -8.75 7.61 -14.94
C GLU A 2 -7.38 6.96 -14.78
N ILE A 3 -7.28 6.11 -13.77
CA ILE A 3 -6.07 5.31 -13.57
C ILE A 3 -6.31 3.88 -14.05
N THR A 4 -5.22 3.17 -14.31
CA THR A 4 -5.23 1.73 -14.56
C THR A 4 -4.25 1.04 -13.61
N LEU A 5 -4.53 -0.23 -13.29
CA LEU A 5 -3.62 -1.07 -12.54
C LEU A 5 -2.96 -2.04 -13.51
N VAL A 6 -1.63 -2.01 -13.57
CA VAL A 6 -0.84 -2.87 -14.47
C VAL A 6 -0.01 -3.83 -13.62
N ARG A 7 -0.19 -5.12 -13.84
CA ARG A 7 0.49 -6.15 -13.06
C ARG A 7 2.01 -6.05 -13.21
N ALA A 8 2.69 -5.92 -12.08
CA ALA A 8 4.15 -5.99 -12.01
C ALA A 8 4.61 -7.44 -11.85
N ASN A 9 5.80 -7.76 -12.34
CA ASN A 9 6.39 -9.10 -12.23
C ASN A 9 7.79 -9.02 -11.62
N ILE A 10 8.47 -10.17 -11.55
CA ILE A 10 9.78 -10.26 -10.90
C ILE A 10 10.82 -9.32 -11.53
N GLN A 11 10.70 -9.04 -12.81
CA GLN A 11 11.63 -8.14 -13.52
C GLN A 11 11.48 -6.69 -13.06
N ASP A 12 10.35 -6.34 -12.44
CA ASP A 12 10.06 -5.01 -11.92
C ASP A 12 10.58 -4.79 -10.50
N ALA A 13 11.15 -5.81 -9.86
CA ALA A 13 11.52 -5.76 -8.45
C ALA A 13 12.41 -4.57 -8.09
N LYS A 14 13.45 -4.30 -8.87
CA LYS A 14 14.39 -3.21 -8.61
C LYS A 14 13.70 -1.85 -8.75
N ASN A 15 12.85 -1.68 -9.75
CA ASN A 15 12.12 -0.45 -9.96
C ASN A 15 11.11 -0.20 -8.81
N LEU A 16 10.36 -1.23 -8.41
CA LEU A 16 9.46 -1.15 -7.26
C LEU A 16 10.21 -0.79 -5.99
N TRP A 17 11.36 -1.42 -5.74
CA TRP A 17 12.20 -1.16 -4.59
C TRP A 17 12.63 0.31 -4.53
N LYS A 18 13.10 0.85 -5.65
CA LYS A 18 13.48 2.27 -5.72
C LYS A 18 12.29 3.20 -5.47
N MET A 19 11.13 2.85 -5.99
CA MET A 19 9.90 3.62 -5.77
C MET A 19 9.49 3.60 -4.31
N HIS A 20 9.57 2.45 -3.63
CA HIS A 20 9.29 2.32 -2.19
C HIS A 20 10.17 3.26 -1.38
N ILE A 21 11.47 3.25 -1.63
CA ILE A 21 12.42 4.09 -0.91
C ILE A 21 12.04 5.56 -1.09
N ALA A 22 11.82 5.99 -2.33
CA ALA A 22 11.48 7.38 -2.62
C ALA A 22 10.15 7.79 -1.99
N ALA A 23 9.13 6.92 -2.09
CA ALA A 23 7.78 7.25 -1.62
C ALA A 23 7.68 7.33 -0.10
N PHE A 24 8.42 6.49 0.63
CA PHE A 24 8.31 6.39 2.09
C PHE A 24 9.43 7.08 2.85
N GLN A 25 10.37 7.74 2.15
CA GLN A 25 11.51 8.40 2.80
C GLN A 25 11.07 9.49 3.78
N VAL A 26 10.07 10.28 3.43
CA VAL A 26 9.55 11.35 4.30
C VAL A 26 8.95 10.78 5.58
N LEU A 27 8.15 9.72 5.47
CA LEU A 27 7.56 9.06 6.64
C LEU A 27 8.64 8.42 7.51
N TYR A 28 9.64 7.80 6.90
CA TYR A 28 10.76 7.23 7.65
C TYR A 28 11.53 8.32 8.41
N ALA A 29 11.81 9.44 7.77
CA ALA A 29 12.48 10.57 8.42
C ALA A 29 11.69 11.10 9.61
N LYS A 30 10.35 11.07 9.52
CA LYS A 30 9.44 11.54 10.57
C LYS A 30 9.31 10.54 11.74
N TYR A 31 9.21 9.25 11.46
CA TYR A 31 8.88 8.23 12.45
C TYR A 31 10.02 7.30 12.85
N LYS A 32 11.08 7.21 12.05
CA LYS A 32 12.27 6.37 12.33
C LYS A 32 11.92 4.89 12.59
N ASP A 33 10.93 4.38 11.88
CA ASP A 33 10.44 3.00 12.03
C ASP A 33 11.25 2.02 11.18
N THR A 34 12.52 1.82 11.54
CA THR A 34 13.48 1.03 10.76
C THR A 34 13.00 -0.39 10.47
N GLU A 35 12.25 -1.01 11.39
CA GLU A 35 11.75 -2.37 11.21
C GLU A 35 10.51 -2.48 10.33
N THR A 36 9.73 -1.39 10.19
CA THR A 36 8.45 -1.44 9.50
C THR A 36 8.38 -0.61 8.23
N SER A 37 9.29 0.36 8.05
CA SER A 37 9.21 1.28 6.91
C SER A 37 9.63 0.62 5.59
N PRO A 38 8.82 0.74 4.53
CA PRO A 38 9.25 0.34 3.19
C PRO A 38 10.51 1.07 2.69
N ALA A 39 10.82 2.25 3.26
CA ALA A 39 12.02 3.01 2.88
C ALA A 39 13.32 2.32 3.30
N THR A 40 13.28 1.41 4.28
CA THR A 40 14.45 0.69 4.77
C THR A 40 14.51 -0.78 4.33
N GLU A 41 13.52 -1.23 3.57
CA GLU A 41 13.47 -2.62 3.13
C GLU A 41 14.56 -2.92 2.09
N PRO A 42 15.27 -4.06 2.21
CA PRO A 42 16.22 -4.46 1.17
C PRO A 42 15.52 -5.01 -0.07
N LEU A 43 16.21 -4.96 -1.19
CA LEU A 43 15.69 -5.45 -2.47
C LEU A 43 15.15 -6.89 -2.40
N TRP A 44 15.82 -7.76 -1.66
CA TRP A 44 15.41 -9.17 -1.59
C TRP A 44 14.00 -9.36 -1.02
N LYS A 45 13.53 -8.45 -0.16
CA LYS A 45 12.15 -8.51 0.35
C LYS A 45 11.12 -8.25 -0.75
N VAL A 46 11.40 -7.31 -1.63
CA VAL A 46 10.51 -7.03 -2.77
C VAL A 46 10.48 -8.22 -3.72
N VAL A 47 11.65 -8.80 -4.01
CA VAL A 47 11.75 -10.02 -4.83
C VAL A 47 10.92 -11.15 -4.22
N MET A 48 11.09 -11.39 -2.92
CA MET A 48 10.36 -12.43 -2.20
C MET A 48 8.84 -12.24 -2.32
N ARG A 49 8.36 -11.02 -2.14
CA ARG A 49 6.93 -10.72 -2.24
C ARG A 49 6.38 -10.95 -3.64
N LEU A 50 7.14 -10.59 -4.67
CA LEU A 50 6.75 -10.81 -6.06
C LEU A 50 6.68 -12.31 -6.41
N GLU A 51 7.45 -13.15 -5.72
CA GLU A 51 7.44 -14.60 -5.93
C GLU A 51 6.32 -15.31 -5.17
N GLN A 52 5.68 -14.67 -4.19
CA GLN A 52 4.60 -15.26 -3.41
C GLN A 52 3.37 -15.47 -4.31
N PRO A 53 2.73 -16.66 -4.29
CA PRO A 53 1.61 -16.95 -5.18
C PRO A 53 0.32 -16.17 -4.87
N ASP A 54 0.19 -15.67 -3.65
CA ASP A 54 -0.98 -14.92 -3.18
C ASP A 54 -0.76 -13.40 -3.20
N THR A 55 0.34 -12.94 -3.75
CA THR A 55 0.70 -11.53 -3.83
C THR A 55 0.51 -10.99 -5.25
N TYR A 56 -0.17 -9.86 -5.34
CA TYR A 56 -0.47 -9.18 -6.59
C TYR A 56 0.02 -7.74 -6.48
N TYR A 57 1.18 -7.46 -7.11
CA TYR A 57 1.71 -6.11 -7.22
C TYR A 57 1.22 -5.46 -8.50
N TYR A 58 0.75 -4.22 -8.40
CA TYR A 58 0.30 -3.44 -9.55
C TYR A 58 1.00 -2.09 -9.56
N TYR A 59 1.45 -1.67 -10.74
CA TYR A 59 1.73 -0.26 -10.96
C TYR A 59 0.40 0.48 -11.10
N ILE A 60 0.35 1.67 -10.52
CA ILE A 60 -0.76 2.61 -10.71
C ILE A 60 -0.34 3.55 -11.83
N LYS A 61 -1.03 3.51 -12.95
CA LYS A 61 -0.69 4.32 -14.13
C LYS A 61 -1.79 5.29 -14.48
N VAL A 62 -1.39 6.50 -14.88
CA VAL A 62 -2.25 7.50 -15.49
C VAL A 62 -1.67 7.74 -16.88
N GLU A 63 -2.40 7.31 -17.93
CA GLU A 63 -1.90 7.28 -19.30
C GLU A 63 -0.58 6.49 -19.36
N ASP A 64 0.54 7.09 -19.78
CA ASP A 64 1.82 6.40 -19.87
C ASP A 64 2.71 6.60 -18.62
N SER A 65 2.21 7.31 -17.62
CA SER A 65 2.98 7.66 -16.42
C SER A 65 2.67 6.70 -15.28
N ILE A 66 3.72 6.15 -14.66
CA ILE A 66 3.59 5.38 -13.42
C ILE A 66 3.56 6.38 -12.27
N VAL A 67 2.44 6.43 -11.55
CA VAL A 67 2.26 7.40 -10.46
C VAL A 67 2.40 6.79 -9.07
N GLY A 68 2.44 5.47 -8.98
CA GLY A 68 2.58 4.76 -7.72
C GLY A 68 2.47 3.26 -7.90
N ALA A 69 2.24 2.56 -6.79
CA ALA A 69 2.04 1.11 -6.81
C ALA A 69 1.17 0.68 -5.65
N VAL A 70 0.54 -0.48 -5.80
CA VAL A 70 -0.27 -1.11 -4.76
C VAL A 70 -0.02 -2.61 -4.76
N ARG A 71 0.12 -3.18 -3.55
CA ARG A 71 0.24 -4.62 -3.38
C ARG A 71 -1.02 -5.15 -2.71
N VAL A 72 -1.62 -6.15 -3.32
CA VAL A 72 -2.77 -6.87 -2.78
C VAL A 72 -2.31 -8.27 -2.37
N VAL A 73 -2.62 -8.67 -1.16
CA VAL A 73 -2.47 -10.05 -0.70
C VAL A 73 -3.85 -10.68 -0.72
N ASP A 74 -4.04 -11.68 -1.57
CA ASP A 74 -5.31 -12.35 -1.77
C ASP A 74 -5.07 -13.85 -1.84
N THR A 75 -5.29 -14.54 -0.72
CA THR A 75 -5.11 -16.00 -0.63
C THR A 75 -6.23 -16.77 -1.29
N LYS A 76 -7.34 -16.08 -1.63
CA LYS A 76 -8.57 -16.67 -2.16
C LYS A 76 -9.25 -17.68 -1.25
N GLU A 77 -8.85 -17.71 0.02
CA GLU A 77 -9.49 -18.54 1.03
C GLU A 77 -10.74 -17.84 1.58
N PRO A 78 -11.89 -18.54 1.70
CA PRO A 78 -13.15 -17.90 2.08
C PRO A 78 -13.15 -17.19 3.43
N ASN A 79 -12.34 -17.67 4.38
CA ASN A 79 -12.31 -17.18 5.75
C ASN A 79 -11.19 -16.17 6.03
N LYS A 80 -10.44 -15.77 5.01
CA LYS A 80 -9.35 -14.82 5.17
C LYS A 80 -9.62 -13.52 4.45
N CYS A 81 -9.31 -12.41 5.11
CA CYS A 81 -9.42 -11.09 4.50
C CYS A 81 -8.30 -10.89 3.47
N LYS A 82 -8.62 -10.16 2.43
CA LYS A 82 -7.63 -9.61 1.50
C LYS A 82 -6.98 -8.40 2.17
N ARG A 83 -5.73 -8.13 1.82
CA ARG A 83 -4.96 -7.07 2.45
C ARG A 83 -4.29 -6.19 1.42
N ILE A 84 -4.29 -4.89 1.66
CA ILE A 84 -3.53 -3.91 0.88
C ILE A 84 -2.32 -3.49 1.73
N SER A 85 -1.10 -3.73 1.24
CA SER A 85 0.12 -3.32 1.93
C SER A 85 1.35 -3.56 1.06
N PRO A 86 2.10 -2.55 0.63
CA PRO A 86 1.77 -1.14 0.77
C PRO A 86 0.90 -0.60 -0.37
N ILE A 87 0.43 0.61 -0.22
CA ILE A 87 -0.06 1.45 -1.31
C ILE A 87 0.61 2.80 -1.21
N PHE A 88 1.07 3.33 -2.31
CA PHE A 88 1.68 4.66 -2.33
C PHE A 88 1.50 5.36 -3.67
N ILE A 89 1.47 6.68 -3.60
CA ILE A 89 1.50 7.57 -4.76
C ILE A 89 2.78 8.38 -4.66
N MET A 90 3.50 8.51 -5.75
CA MET A 90 4.72 9.31 -5.80
C MET A 90 4.40 10.77 -5.50
N LYS A 91 5.33 11.46 -4.84
CA LYS A 91 5.13 12.81 -4.31
C LYS A 91 4.52 13.79 -5.31
N GLU A 92 5.02 13.80 -6.56
CA GLU A 92 4.59 14.74 -7.59
C GLU A 92 3.17 14.50 -8.10
N PHE A 93 2.58 13.37 -7.75
CA PHE A 93 1.23 12.99 -8.20
C PHE A 93 0.20 12.96 -7.06
N ARG A 94 0.59 13.31 -5.84
CA ARG A 94 -0.30 13.27 -4.67
C ARG A 94 -1.37 14.37 -4.72
N GLY A 95 -2.45 14.17 -3.97
CA GLY A 95 -3.52 15.15 -3.86
C GLY A 95 -4.50 15.15 -5.03
N ARG A 96 -4.53 14.10 -5.84
CA ARG A 96 -5.37 14.00 -7.04
C ARG A 96 -6.40 12.87 -6.97
N GLY A 97 -6.50 12.18 -5.82
CA GLY A 97 -7.44 11.08 -5.64
C GLY A 97 -7.02 9.74 -6.23
N TYR A 98 -5.76 9.59 -6.63
CA TYR A 98 -5.29 8.35 -7.28
C TYR A 98 -5.28 7.16 -6.32
N ALA A 99 -4.93 7.37 -5.04
CA ALA A 99 -4.95 6.29 -4.05
C ALA A 99 -6.36 5.73 -3.87
N GLN A 100 -7.35 6.61 -3.78
CA GLN A 100 -8.75 6.22 -3.67
C GLN A 100 -9.20 5.40 -4.88
N GLN A 101 -8.88 5.86 -6.09
CA GLN A 101 -9.21 5.15 -7.31
C GLN A 101 -8.52 3.78 -7.37
N ALA A 102 -7.25 3.71 -6.95
CA ALA A 102 -6.49 2.45 -6.94
C ALA A 102 -7.11 1.41 -6.01
N ILE A 103 -7.52 1.83 -4.81
CA ILE A 103 -8.19 0.93 -3.85
C ILE A 103 -9.51 0.42 -4.44
N GLN A 104 -10.30 1.30 -5.04
CA GLN A 104 -11.56 0.91 -5.66
C GLN A 104 -11.35 -0.08 -6.81
N LEU A 105 -10.33 0.13 -7.65
CA LEU A 105 -10.00 -0.82 -8.73
C LEU A 105 -9.52 -2.17 -8.19
N ALA A 106 -8.73 -2.17 -7.11
CA ALA A 106 -8.31 -3.41 -6.47
C ALA A 106 -9.51 -4.19 -5.94
N GLU A 107 -10.48 -3.50 -5.35
CA GLU A 107 -11.73 -4.13 -4.89
C GLU A 107 -12.54 -4.70 -6.06
N GLU A 108 -12.56 -4.03 -7.21
CA GLU A 108 -13.22 -4.56 -8.41
C GLU A 108 -12.54 -5.82 -8.94
N ILE A 109 -11.21 -5.87 -8.94
CA ILE A 109 -10.44 -7.01 -9.44
C ILE A 109 -10.54 -8.21 -8.51
N HIS A 110 -10.45 -8.00 -7.20
CA HIS A 110 -10.34 -9.06 -6.19
C HIS A 110 -11.62 -9.32 -5.42
N GLY A 111 -12.66 -8.52 -5.63
CA GLY A 111 -13.91 -8.60 -4.88
C GLY A 111 -14.00 -7.52 -3.82
N SER A 112 -15.23 -7.05 -3.53
CA SER A 112 -15.45 -5.88 -2.68
C SER A 112 -15.58 -6.19 -1.18
N SER A 113 -15.57 -7.46 -0.78
CA SER A 113 -15.76 -7.84 0.63
C SER A 113 -14.49 -8.47 1.23
N GLY A 114 -14.37 -8.36 2.55
CA GLY A 114 -13.30 -9.03 3.28
C GLY A 114 -11.93 -8.39 3.11
N TRP A 115 -11.85 -7.09 3.24
CA TRP A 115 -10.59 -6.34 3.17
C TRP A 115 -10.12 -5.88 4.54
N GLU A 116 -8.79 -5.88 4.73
CA GLU A 116 -8.16 -5.29 5.91
C GLU A 116 -6.93 -4.50 5.50
N LEU A 117 -6.57 -3.52 6.30
CA LEU A 117 -5.35 -2.73 6.11
C LEU A 117 -4.95 -2.08 7.43
N ASP A 118 -3.73 -1.53 7.47
CA ASP A 118 -3.26 -0.74 8.60
C ASP A 118 -2.63 0.55 8.10
N THR A 119 -2.56 1.53 9.00
CA THR A 119 -1.90 2.78 8.72
C THR A 119 -1.41 3.43 10.01
N ILE A 120 -0.65 4.50 9.87
CA ILE A 120 -0.11 5.25 11.01
C ILE A 120 -1.20 6.14 11.59
N LEU A 121 -1.50 5.99 12.88
CA LEU A 121 -2.52 6.79 13.58
C LEU A 121 -2.30 8.30 13.42
N GLN A 122 -1.04 8.72 13.47
CA GLN A 122 -0.66 10.13 13.38
C GLN A 122 -0.81 10.72 11.97
N GLU A 123 -0.97 9.87 10.94
CA GLU A 123 -1.22 10.32 9.57
C GLU A 123 -2.72 10.41 9.31
N LYS A 124 -3.33 11.51 9.75
CA LYS A 124 -4.78 11.68 9.73
C LYS A 124 -5.39 11.67 8.32
N GLY A 125 -4.63 12.11 7.32
CA GLY A 125 -5.07 12.05 5.93
C GLY A 125 -5.32 10.64 5.45
N ASN A 126 -4.45 9.70 5.83
CA ASN A 126 -4.62 8.28 5.49
C ASN A 126 -5.80 7.67 6.22
N CYS A 127 -5.96 7.96 7.51
CA CYS A 127 -7.12 7.49 8.27
C CYS A 127 -8.41 7.99 7.64
N HIS A 128 -8.48 9.27 7.29
CA HIS A 128 -9.64 9.86 6.64
C HIS A 128 -9.95 9.18 5.30
N LEU A 129 -8.93 8.93 4.49
CA LEU A 129 -9.08 8.25 3.20
C LEU A 129 -9.74 6.88 3.37
N TYR A 130 -9.25 6.06 4.28
CA TYR A 130 -9.77 4.72 4.48
C TYR A 130 -11.19 4.73 5.04
N GLU A 131 -11.47 5.61 6.00
CA GLU A 131 -12.82 5.77 6.56
C GLU A 131 -13.82 6.24 5.51
N LYS A 132 -13.43 7.14 4.63
CA LYS A 132 -14.25 7.60 3.50
C LYS A 132 -14.58 6.46 2.53
N LEU A 133 -13.69 5.49 2.37
CA LEU A 133 -13.90 4.32 1.52
C LEU A 133 -14.71 3.22 2.19
N GLY A 134 -15.15 3.42 3.43
CA GLY A 134 -15.98 2.47 4.15
C GLY A 134 -15.24 1.56 5.10
N TYR A 135 -13.93 1.72 5.25
CA TYR A 135 -13.16 0.96 6.23
C TYR A 135 -13.41 1.50 7.63
N LYS A 136 -13.48 0.61 8.60
CA LYS A 136 -13.71 0.95 10.00
C LYS A 136 -12.57 0.42 10.86
N GLN A 137 -12.13 1.21 11.83
CA GLN A 137 -11.10 0.76 12.76
C GLN A 137 -11.61 -0.47 13.55
N THR A 138 -10.72 -1.46 13.68
CA THR A 138 -11.04 -2.69 14.42
C THR A 138 -10.92 -2.52 15.94
N GLY A 139 -10.25 -1.46 16.37
CA GLY A 139 -9.90 -1.26 17.79
C GLY A 139 -8.51 -1.75 18.15
N GLU A 140 -7.86 -2.52 17.28
CA GLU A 140 -6.50 -2.97 17.51
C GLU A 140 -5.51 -1.86 17.18
N THR A 141 -4.45 -1.76 17.99
CA THR A 141 -3.37 -0.81 17.78
C THR A 141 -2.05 -1.49 18.06
N LYS A 142 -0.96 -0.97 17.46
CA LYS A 142 0.39 -1.45 17.72
C LYS A 142 1.33 -0.25 17.83
N VAL A 143 1.90 -0.05 19.01
CA VAL A 143 2.92 0.98 19.21
C VAL A 143 4.22 0.48 18.62
N VAL A 144 4.74 1.19 17.60
CA VAL A 144 6.01 0.85 16.95
C VAL A 144 7.17 1.50 17.67
N ASN A 145 7.03 2.79 18.02
CA ASN A 145 8.01 3.55 18.79
C ASN A 145 7.34 4.77 19.43
N GLU A 146 8.09 5.65 20.05
CA GLU A 146 7.57 6.84 20.71
C GLU A 146 6.80 7.80 19.78
N ARG A 147 7.03 7.70 18.46
CA ARG A 147 6.50 8.63 17.46
C ARG A 147 5.35 8.04 16.65
N MET A 148 5.21 6.72 16.66
CA MET A 148 4.35 6.03 15.70
C MET A 148 3.54 4.91 16.33
N THR A 149 2.23 4.95 16.11
CA THR A 149 1.28 3.87 16.45
C THR A 149 0.55 3.47 15.18
N LEU A 150 0.41 2.16 14.96
CA LEU A 150 -0.41 1.63 13.86
C LEU A 150 -1.83 1.40 14.34
N VAL A 151 -2.80 1.70 13.48
CA VAL A 151 -4.21 1.36 13.67
C VAL A 151 -4.65 0.45 12.54
N PHE A 152 -5.57 -0.46 12.84
CA PHE A 152 -6.01 -1.50 11.91
C PHE A 152 -7.47 -1.28 11.51
N TYR A 153 -7.72 -1.47 10.23
CA TYR A 153 -9.05 -1.32 9.63
C TYR A 153 -9.58 -2.64 9.07
#